data_c96f31345a319c99ba84eca583b4359e
#
_entry.id   c96f31345a319c99ba84eca583b4359e
#
_cell.length_a   1.000
_cell.length_b   1.000
_cell.length_c   1.000
_cell.angle_alpha   90.00
_cell.angle_beta   90.00
_cell.angle_gamma   90.00
#
_symmetry.space_group_name_H-M   'P 1'
#
loop_
_entity.id
_entity.type
_entity.pdbx_description
1 polymer ?
#
loop_
_entity_poly.entity_id
_entity_poly.type
_entity_poly.pdbx_seq_one_letter_code
_entity_poly.pdbx_strand_id
1 'polypeptide(L)'
;KAGSVGLTVGELLENFINDLIIGERSNGSDERMYAEQWFQRCWFSIDYGTSSFLSYLYNMTMIDYVEGLLEELEHYDSAHKLEDYENLERQEIQNELEGIFNDYKEECKNESCSFKEEIEEIKKWINEREGLTKHAGIYSEHKKSH
;
A
#
# COMPACT_ATOMS: atom_id res chain seq x y z
N LYS A 1 11.95 -19.38 23.18
CA LYS A 1 13.11 -19.64 22.26
C LYS A 1 14.16 -18.52 22.33
N ALA A 2 13.78 -17.23 22.51
CA ALA A 2 14.75 -16.13 22.65
C ALA A 2 15.74 -16.38 23.81
N GLY A 3 15.26 -16.91 24.96
CA GLY A 3 16.10 -17.26 26.09
C GLY A 3 17.11 -18.39 25.83
N SER A 4 16.88 -19.25 24.82
CA SER A 4 17.80 -20.34 24.48
C SER A 4 19.07 -19.87 23.75
N VAL A 5 19.05 -18.64 23.20
CA VAL A 5 20.21 -18.03 22.54
C VAL A 5 20.81 -16.86 23.34
N GLY A 6 20.38 -16.67 24.61
CA GLY A 6 20.88 -15.64 25.49
C GLY A 6 20.41 -14.21 25.16
N LEU A 7 19.41 -14.06 24.30
CA LEU A 7 18.81 -12.77 23.95
C LEU A 7 17.54 -12.52 24.76
N THR A 8 17.33 -11.28 25.15
CA THR A 8 16.03 -10.84 25.65
C THR A 8 15.04 -10.65 24.51
N VAL A 9 13.75 -10.62 24.80
CA VAL A 9 12.71 -10.35 23.79
C VAL A 9 12.92 -8.97 23.16
N GLY A 10 13.36 -7.97 23.95
CA GLY A 10 13.68 -6.63 23.46
C GLY A 10 14.81 -6.64 22.43
N GLU A 11 15.92 -7.28 22.73
CA GLU A 11 17.06 -7.42 21.81
C GLU A 11 16.68 -8.18 20.53
N LEU A 12 15.83 -9.21 20.66
CA LEU A 12 15.34 -9.95 19.49
C LEU A 12 14.51 -9.06 18.58
N LEU A 13 13.61 -8.25 19.15
CA LEU A 13 12.78 -7.31 18.39
C LEU A 13 13.61 -6.18 17.79
N GLU A 14 14.59 -5.65 18.54
CA GLU A 14 15.50 -4.62 18.04
C GLU A 14 16.33 -5.13 16.85
N ASN A 15 16.89 -6.33 16.96
CA ASN A 15 17.62 -6.95 15.85
C ASN A 15 16.72 -7.19 14.64
N PHE A 16 15.49 -7.67 14.85
CA PHE A 16 14.52 -7.85 13.77
C PHE A 16 14.17 -6.54 13.07
N ILE A 17 13.91 -5.47 13.85
CA ILE A 17 13.65 -4.13 13.29
C ILE A 17 14.87 -3.61 12.53
N ASN A 18 16.06 -3.78 13.07
CA ASN A 18 17.29 -3.37 12.41
C ASN A 18 17.52 -4.11 11.08
N ASP A 19 17.22 -5.41 11.02
CA ASP A 19 17.31 -6.18 9.78
C ASP A 19 16.29 -5.73 8.73
N LEU A 20 15.12 -5.27 9.15
CA LEU A 20 14.12 -4.70 8.25
C LEU A 20 14.54 -3.34 7.69
N ILE A 21 15.18 -2.50 8.51
CA ILE A 21 15.52 -1.11 8.15
C ILE A 21 16.88 -1.01 7.45
N ILE A 22 17.87 -1.80 7.88
CA ILE A 22 19.26 -1.70 7.40
C ILE A 22 19.53 -2.73 6.31
N GLY A 23 19.10 -2.41 5.07
CA GLY A 23 19.21 -3.30 3.92
C GLY A 23 20.64 -3.62 3.41
N GLU A 24 21.70 -3.05 3.99
CA GLU A 24 23.08 -3.23 3.49
C GLU A 24 23.86 -4.35 4.16
N ARG A 25 23.39 -4.94 5.24
CA ARG A 25 24.14 -5.94 6.03
C ARG A 25 23.44 -7.27 6.27
N SER A 26 22.19 -7.40 5.89
CA SER A 26 21.46 -8.65 6.04
C SER A 26 21.29 -9.34 4.70
N ASN A 27 21.51 -10.66 4.68
CA ASN A 27 20.99 -11.55 3.64
C ASN A 27 19.44 -11.60 3.67
N GLY A 28 18.82 -10.67 4.40
CA GLY A 28 17.42 -10.62 4.78
C GLY A 28 16.45 -10.15 3.71
N SER A 29 16.65 -10.51 2.44
CA SER A 29 15.61 -10.32 1.42
C SER A 29 14.33 -11.07 1.75
N ASP A 30 14.49 -12.23 2.39
CA ASP A 30 13.36 -13.11 2.75
C ASP A 30 12.61 -12.55 3.96
N GLU A 31 13.33 -12.07 4.99
CA GLU A 31 12.73 -11.45 6.18
C GLU A 31 11.93 -10.21 5.83
N ARG A 32 12.42 -9.38 4.90
CA ARG A 32 11.69 -8.20 4.42
C ARG A 32 10.44 -8.58 3.67
N MET A 33 10.52 -9.54 2.77
CA MET A 33 9.36 -10.06 2.05
C MET A 33 8.30 -10.62 3.01
N TYR A 34 8.72 -11.40 4.01
CA TYR A 34 7.78 -11.94 5.01
C TYR A 34 7.21 -10.87 5.94
N ALA A 35 8.00 -9.84 6.28
CA ALA A 35 7.52 -8.72 7.08
C ALA A 35 6.52 -7.87 6.30
N GLU A 36 6.76 -7.63 5.02
CA GLU A 36 5.82 -6.96 4.13
C GLU A 36 4.50 -7.75 4.02
N GLN A 37 4.58 -9.05 3.77
CA GLN A 37 3.41 -9.92 3.75
C GLN A 37 2.66 -9.96 5.09
N TRP A 38 3.39 -9.90 6.21
CA TRP A 38 2.79 -9.82 7.53
C TRP A 38 2.13 -8.47 7.77
N PHE A 39 2.78 -7.38 7.40
CA PHE A 39 2.25 -6.02 7.47
C PHE A 39 0.97 -5.88 6.64
N GLN A 40 1.00 -6.36 5.40
CA GLN A 40 -0.17 -6.39 4.54
C GLN A 40 -1.32 -7.18 5.18
N ARG A 41 -1.04 -8.36 5.77
CA ARG A 41 -2.05 -9.13 6.50
C ARG A 41 -2.58 -8.42 7.75
N CYS A 42 -1.79 -7.61 8.42
CA CYS A 42 -2.26 -6.80 9.56
C CYS A 42 -3.19 -5.67 9.10
N TRP A 43 -2.93 -5.08 7.94
CA TRP A 43 -3.77 -4.04 7.35
C TRP A 43 -5.06 -4.58 6.77
N PHE A 44 -4.94 -5.64 6.01
CA PHE A 44 -6.09 -6.31 5.39
C PHE A 44 -6.76 -7.29 6.34
N SER A 45 -6.58 -7.08 7.65
CA SER A 45 -6.96 -7.95 8.76
C SER A 45 -8.02 -8.97 8.33
N ILE A 46 -7.85 -10.17 8.75
CA ILE A 46 -8.74 -11.30 8.52
C ILE A 46 -10.17 -10.91 8.94
N ASP A 47 -10.78 -10.03 8.18
CA ASP A 47 -12.16 -9.62 8.40
C ASP A 47 -13.06 -10.66 7.73
N TYR A 48 -13.47 -11.61 8.55
CA TYR A 48 -14.35 -12.70 8.17
C TYR A 48 -15.78 -12.23 7.83
N GLY A 49 -15.97 -11.03 7.27
CA GLY A 49 -17.34 -10.63 7.05
C GLY A 49 -17.62 -9.50 6.07
N THR A 50 -16.75 -8.54 5.92
CA THR A 50 -16.93 -7.45 4.92
C THR A 50 -15.59 -7.13 4.30
N SER A 51 -15.33 -7.63 3.09
CA SER A 51 -14.13 -7.21 2.38
C SER A 51 -14.28 -5.75 1.98
N SER A 52 -13.38 -4.87 2.46
CA SER A 52 -13.25 -3.51 1.94
C SER A 52 -12.80 -3.56 0.47
N PHE A 53 -13.02 -2.49 -0.28
CA PHE A 53 -12.53 -2.40 -1.65
C PHE A 53 -11.00 -2.57 -1.71
N LEU A 54 -10.27 -2.00 -0.77
CA LEU A 54 -8.83 -2.18 -0.63
C LEU A 54 -8.44 -3.66 -0.45
N SER A 55 -9.17 -4.42 0.39
CA SER A 55 -8.94 -5.85 0.59
C SER A 55 -9.24 -6.66 -0.68
N TYR A 56 -10.28 -6.30 -1.41
CA TYR A 56 -10.60 -6.89 -2.71
C TYR A 56 -9.48 -6.67 -3.72
N LEU A 57 -9.00 -5.44 -3.88
CA LEU A 57 -7.89 -5.10 -4.78
C LEU A 57 -6.61 -5.86 -4.42
N TYR A 58 -6.32 -6.00 -3.13
CA TYR A 58 -5.19 -6.81 -2.67
C TYR A 58 -5.30 -8.26 -3.11
N ASN A 59 -6.45 -8.89 -2.89
CA ASN A 59 -6.70 -10.27 -3.26
C ASN A 59 -6.65 -10.50 -4.78
N MET A 60 -7.07 -9.51 -5.55
CA MET A 60 -7.02 -9.53 -7.02
C MET A 60 -5.67 -9.10 -7.60
N THR A 61 -4.69 -8.75 -6.74
CA THR A 61 -3.38 -8.20 -7.17
C THR A 61 -3.50 -6.94 -8.05
N MET A 62 -4.50 -6.11 -7.80
CA MET A 62 -4.81 -4.91 -8.58
C MET A 62 -4.43 -3.60 -7.87
N ILE A 63 -3.83 -3.65 -6.67
CA ILE A 63 -3.50 -2.44 -5.91
C ILE A 63 -2.58 -1.52 -6.69
N ASP A 64 -1.45 -2.02 -7.20
CA ASP A 64 -0.47 -1.21 -7.93
C ASP A 64 -1.07 -0.61 -9.21
N TYR A 65 -1.98 -1.34 -9.85
CA TYR A 65 -2.69 -0.85 -11.02
C TYR A 65 -3.63 0.31 -10.69
N VAL A 66 -4.45 0.16 -9.65
CA VAL A 66 -5.36 1.21 -9.19
C VAL A 66 -4.60 2.42 -8.65
N GLU A 67 -3.47 2.22 -7.98
CA GLU A 67 -2.56 3.29 -7.57
C GLU A 67 -2.09 4.12 -8.77
N GLY A 68 -1.63 3.46 -9.85
CA GLY A 68 -1.26 4.14 -11.08
C GLY A 68 -2.39 4.97 -11.69
N LEU A 69 -3.61 4.43 -11.75
CA LEU A 69 -4.78 5.16 -12.24
C LEU A 69 -5.11 6.38 -11.37
N LEU A 70 -4.96 6.27 -10.04
CA LEU A 70 -5.18 7.39 -9.11
C LEU A 70 -4.12 8.48 -9.27
N GLU A 71 -2.85 8.12 -9.48
CA GLU A 71 -1.77 9.08 -9.74
C GLU A 71 -2.00 9.84 -11.06
N GLU A 72 -2.40 9.14 -12.13
CA GLU A 72 -2.75 9.77 -13.40
C GLU A 72 -3.94 10.71 -13.25
N LEU A 73 -4.98 10.29 -12.53
CA LEU A 73 -6.16 11.13 -12.28
C LEU A 73 -5.79 12.40 -11.51
N GLU A 74 -4.94 12.30 -10.48
CA GLU A 74 -4.43 13.46 -9.74
C GLU A 74 -3.60 14.41 -10.61
N HIS A 75 -2.84 13.86 -11.55
CA HIS A 75 -2.10 14.67 -12.52
C HIS A 75 -3.06 15.55 -13.35
N TYR A 76 -4.12 14.97 -13.90
CA TYR A 76 -5.13 15.72 -14.64
C TYR A 76 -5.91 16.69 -13.75
N ASP A 77 -6.29 16.31 -12.55
CA ASP A 77 -7.03 17.16 -11.61
C ASP A 77 -6.20 18.37 -11.12
N SER A 78 -4.88 18.27 -11.10
CA SER A 78 -3.97 19.36 -10.73
C SER A 78 -3.67 20.33 -11.86
N ALA A 79 -3.97 19.97 -13.10
CA ALA A 79 -3.73 20.82 -14.27
C ALA A 79 -4.71 21.99 -14.32
N HIS A 80 -4.21 23.22 -14.55
CA HIS A 80 -5.02 24.45 -14.59
C HIS A 80 -5.98 24.50 -15.77
N LYS A 81 -5.68 23.78 -16.84
CA LYS A 81 -6.49 23.70 -18.06
C LYS A 81 -6.12 22.43 -18.79
N LEU A 82 -7.09 21.59 -19.04
CA LEU A 82 -6.97 20.39 -19.86
C LEU A 82 -7.39 20.69 -21.30
N GLU A 83 -6.71 20.06 -22.25
CA GLU A 83 -7.15 20.00 -23.64
C GLU A 83 -8.26 18.95 -23.81
N ASP A 84 -8.97 18.97 -24.96
CA ASP A 84 -10.12 18.06 -25.17
C ASP A 84 -9.71 16.59 -25.09
N TYR A 85 -8.53 16.22 -25.57
CA TYR A 85 -8.03 14.85 -25.51
C TYR A 85 -7.65 14.44 -24.07
N GLU A 86 -7.08 15.33 -23.27
CA GLU A 86 -6.74 15.09 -21.87
C GLU A 86 -8.00 14.91 -21.01
N ASN A 87 -9.06 15.69 -21.32
CA ASN A 87 -10.36 15.51 -20.68
C ASN A 87 -10.96 14.13 -20.99
N LEU A 88 -10.76 13.63 -22.22
CA LEU A 88 -11.22 12.31 -22.61
C LEU A 88 -10.46 11.20 -21.85
N GLU A 89 -9.13 11.29 -21.82
CA GLU A 89 -8.27 10.33 -21.09
C GLU A 89 -8.61 10.32 -19.59
N ARG A 90 -8.76 11.49 -18.98
CA ARG A 90 -9.22 11.61 -17.59
C ARG A 90 -10.54 10.90 -17.35
N GLN A 91 -11.49 11.05 -18.27
CA GLN A 91 -12.80 10.41 -18.14
C GLN A 91 -12.71 8.90 -18.35
N GLU A 92 -11.85 8.41 -19.22
CA GLU A 92 -11.58 6.99 -19.41
C GLU A 92 -11.03 6.36 -18.12
N ILE A 93 -10.04 7.00 -17.49
CA ILE A 93 -9.47 6.55 -16.20
C ILE A 93 -10.55 6.51 -15.10
N GLN A 94 -11.38 7.53 -15.02
CA GLN A 94 -12.46 7.55 -14.03
C GLN A 94 -13.47 6.42 -14.27
N ASN A 95 -13.87 6.20 -15.53
CA ASN A 95 -14.78 5.11 -15.89
C ASN A 95 -14.19 3.74 -15.57
N GLU A 96 -12.89 3.56 -15.74
CA GLU A 96 -12.18 2.32 -15.42
C GLU A 96 -12.16 2.06 -13.92
N LEU A 97 -11.84 3.06 -13.10
CA LEU A 97 -11.90 2.96 -11.64
C LEU A 97 -13.31 2.62 -11.15
N GLU A 98 -14.33 3.27 -11.71
CA GLU A 98 -15.74 2.98 -11.41
C GLU A 98 -16.14 1.56 -11.85
N GLY A 99 -15.61 1.07 -12.97
CA GLY A 99 -15.80 -0.29 -13.44
C GLY A 99 -15.27 -1.32 -12.43
N ILE A 100 -14.01 -1.18 -12.01
CA ILE A 100 -13.40 -2.06 -11.01
C ILE A 100 -14.17 -2.03 -9.69
N PHE A 101 -14.65 -0.85 -9.27
CA PHE A 101 -15.48 -0.72 -8.08
C PHE A 101 -16.83 -1.42 -8.20
N ASN A 102 -17.45 -1.37 -9.38
CA ASN A 102 -18.71 -2.07 -9.62
C ASN A 102 -18.52 -3.59 -9.58
N ASP A 103 -17.43 -4.11 -10.15
CA ASP A 103 -17.07 -5.54 -10.06
C ASP A 103 -16.92 -5.98 -8.59
N TYR A 104 -16.23 -5.16 -7.77
CA TYR A 104 -16.15 -5.38 -6.33
C TYR A 104 -17.53 -5.44 -5.67
N LYS A 105 -18.42 -4.49 -5.98
CA LYS A 105 -19.77 -4.46 -5.38
C LYS A 105 -20.57 -5.71 -5.73
N GLU A 106 -20.49 -6.16 -6.96
CA GLU A 106 -21.19 -7.37 -7.43
C GLU A 106 -20.65 -8.62 -6.75
N GLU A 107 -19.33 -8.77 -6.67
CA GLU A 107 -18.68 -9.96 -6.10
C GLU A 107 -18.86 -10.03 -4.59
N CYS A 108 -18.66 -8.91 -3.89
CA CYS A 108 -18.75 -8.85 -2.43
C CYS A 108 -20.17 -8.60 -1.91
N LYS A 109 -21.16 -8.40 -2.80
CA LYS A 109 -22.55 -8.08 -2.46
C LYS A 109 -22.67 -6.89 -1.48
N ASN A 110 -21.76 -5.93 -1.60
CA ASN A 110 -21.70 -4.75 -0.74
C ASN A 110 -22.34 -3.55 -1.45
N GLU A 111 -23.68 -3.46 -1.37
CA GLU A 111 -24.43 -2.37 -2.02
C GLU A 111 -24.34 -1.03 -1.27
N SER A 112 -23.91 -1.02 -0.02
CA SER A 112 -23.94 0.17 0.84
C SER A 112 -22.67 1.02 0.82
N CYS A 113 -21.59 0.57 0.19
CA CYS A 113 -20.34 1.30 0.15
C CYS A 113 -20.36 2.44 -0.89
N SER A 114 -19.72 3.54 -0.54
CA SER A 114 -19.57 4.71 -1.39
C SER A 114 -18.22 4.66 -2.13
N PHE A 115 -18.25 4.77 -3.45
CA PHE A 115 -17.01 4.84 -4.27
C PHE A 115 -16.02 5.87 -3.73
N LYS A 116 -16.51 7.07 -3.39
CA LYS A 116 -15.67 8.15 -2.87
C LYS A 116 -14.98 7.78 -1.55
N GLU A 117 -15.72 7.16 -0.62
CA GLU A 117 -15.17 6.78 0.69
C GLU A 117 -14.11 5.69 0.54
N GLU A 118 -14.34 4.70 -0.30
CA GLU A 118 -13.39 3.62 -0.58
C GLU A 118 -12.12 4.14 -1.27
N ILE A 119 -12.23 5.08 -2.21
CA ILE A 119 -11.06 5.73 -2.85
C ILE A 119 -10.25 6.54 -1.84
N GLU A 120 -10.90 7.27 -0.93
CA GLU A 120 -10.20 8.02 0.13
C GLU A 120 -9.45 7.06 1.09
N GLU A 121 -9.99 5.89 1.36
CA GLU A 121 -9.32 4.88 2.19
C GLU A 121 -8.09 4.29 1.48
N ILE A 122 -8.18 4.03 0.17
CA ILE A 122 -7.03 3.61 -0.64
C ILE A 122 -5.95 4.69 -0.65
N LYS A 123 -6.30 5.95 -0.89
CA LYS A 123 -5.34 7.07 -0.87
C LYS A 123 -4.66 7.22 0.49
N LYS A 124 -5.40 7.07 1.56
CA LYS A 124 -4.84 7.08 2.92
C LYS A 124 -3.83 5.96 3.10
N TRP A 125 -4.16 4.74 2.69
CA TRP A 125 -3.25 3.60 2.77
C TRP A 125 -1.96 3.82 1.95
N ILE A 126 -2.07 4.33 0.70
CA ILE A 126 -0.92 4.67 -0.14
C ILE A 126 0.00 5.66 0.57
N ASN A 127 -0.56 6.75 1.12
CA ASN A 127 0.20 7.77 1.84
C ASN A 127 0.91 7.23 3.09
N GLU A 128 0.27 6.35 3.84
CA GLU A 128 0.87 5.74 5.03
C GLU A 128 2.00 4.78 4.63
N ARG A 129 1.82 3.98 3.59
CA ARG A 129 2.86 3.11 3.02
C ARG A 129 4.08 3.90 2.55
N GLU A 130 3.87 4.98 1.82
CA GLU A 130 4.95 5.87 1.38
C GLU A 130 5.67 6.56 2.55
N GLY A 131 4.94 6.97 3.57
CA GLY A 131 5.53 7.55 4.78
C GLY A 131 6.51 6.60 5.45
N LEU A 132 6.19 5.31 5.52
CA LEU A 132 7.07 4.28 6.07
C LEU A 132 8.32 4.04 5.21
N THR A 133 8.18 4.03 3.89
CA THR A 133 9.31 3.82 2.96
C THR A 133 10.25 5.03 2.90
N LYS A 134 9.72 6.24 2.97
CA LYS A 134 10.52 7.50 3.03
C LYS A 134 11.35 7.58 4.31
N HIS A 135 10.80 7.17 5.44
CA HIS A 135 11.56 7.12 6.71
C HIS A 135 12.68 6.06 6.68
N ALA A 136 12.45 4.92 6.05
CA ALA A 136 13.49 3.91 5.84
C ALA A 136 14.63 4.42 4.92
N GLY A 137 14.33 5.25 3.91
CA GLY A 137 15.30 5.85 3.00
C GLY A 137 16.20 6.92 3.65
N ILE A 138 15.69 7.71 4.58
CA ILE A 138 16.45 8.78 5.26
C ILE A 138 17.62 8.21 6.11
N TYR A 139 17.47 7.02 6.67
CA TYR A 139 18.55 6.37 7.42
C TYR A 139 19.70 5.86 6.52
N SER A 140 19.46 5.62 5.24
CA SER A 140 20.50 5.19 4.29
C SER A 140 21.39 6.34 3.80
N GLU A 141 20.89 7.56 3.74
CA GLU A 141 21.66 8.72 3.25
C GLU A 141 22.62 9.30 4.31
N HIS A 142 22.27 9.23 5.60
CA HIS A 142 23.15 9.74 6.67
C HIS A 142 24.41 8.90 6.90
N LYS A 143 24.49 7.65 6.43
CA LYS A 143 25.68 6.80 6.55
C LYS A 143 26.71 6.95 5.43
N LYS A 144 26.40 7.69 4.36
CA LYS A 144 27.35 7.95 3.26
C LYS A 144 28.27 9.15 3.51
N SER A 145 28.16 9.81 4.67
CA SER A 145 28.90 11.05 4.99
C SER A 145 30.00 10.89 6.04
N HIS A 146 30.49 9.66 6.29
CA HIS A 146 31.64 9.44 7.17
C HIS A 146 32.66 8.49 6.56
#